data_8a537e65ce55bc5880b5a4362d6c866c
#
_entry.id   8a537e65ce55bc5880b5a4362d6c866c
#
_cell.length_a   1.000
_cell.length_b   1.000
_cell.length_c   1.000
_cell.angle_alpha   90.00
_cell.angle_beta   90.00
_cell.angle_gamma   90.00
#
_symmetry.space_group_name_H-M   'P 1'
#
loop_
_entity.id
_entity.type
_entity.pdbx_description
1 polymer ?
#
loop_
_entity_poly.entity_id
_entity_poly.type
_entity_poly.pdbx_seq_one_letter_code
_entity_poly.pdbx_strand_id
1 'polypeptide(L)'
;MILGEKIRLRAIERTDIPRFVRWMNDPEVTQYLLISSPLSFAMEEKWFDEQLQRPPHQGQILAIEVQQANEWVHIGNTGLHDVDLVNRTAEFGIVIGEKDYWNKGYGKQATRLMLKHGFEHLNLNRIYLDVFETNPRAMQ
;
A
#
# COMPACT_ATOMS: atom_id res chain seq x y z
N MET A 1 11.79 -1.66 -8.27
CA MET A 1 10.78 -0.61 -8.51
C MET A 1 9.81 -1.08 -9.58
N ILE A 2 8.53 -0.91 -9.37
CA ILE A 2 7.50 -1.31 -10.34
C ILE A 2 7.00 -0.04 -11.00
N LEU A 3 7.17 0.06 -12.33
CA LEU A 3 6.90 1.28 -13.08
C LEU A 3 5.59 1.22 -13.84
N GLY A 4 4.82 2.30 -13.76
CA GLY A 4 3.65 2.55 -14.58
C GLY A 4 3.78 3.93 -15.24
N GLU A 5 2.72 4.38 -15.92
CA GLU A 5 2.71 5.70 -16.55
C GLU A 5 2.41 6.75 -15.47
N LYS A 6 3.38 7.62 -15.18
CA LYS A 6 3.28 8.68 -14.16
C LYS A 6 2.99 8.17 -12.75
N ILE A 7 3.18 6.87 -12.52
CA ILE A 7 3.03 6.24 -11.21
C ILE A 7 4.11 5.17 -11.07
N ARG A 8 4.61 4.99 -9.85
CA ARG A 8 5.55 3.92 -9.56
C ARG A 8 5.36 3.40 -8.14
N LEU A 9 5.75 2.16 -7.94
CA LEU A 9 5.78 1.53 -6.62
C LEU A 9 7.24 1.27 -6.27
N ARG A 10 7.66 1.72 -5.10
CA ARG A 10 9.03 1.54 -4.63
C ARG A 10 9.05 0.95 -3.22
N ALA A 11 10.19 0.44 -2.81
CA ALA A 11 10.37 0.01 -1.43
C ALA A 11 10.14 1.20 -0.48
N ILE A 12 9.57 0.92 0.70
CA ILE A 12 9.42 1.97 1.72
C ILE A 12 10.78 2.32 2.32
N GLU A 13 10.91 3.57 2.73
CA GLU A 13 12.12 4.10 3.32
C GLU A 13 11.82 4.69 4.70
N ARG A 14 12.83 4.75 5.56
CA ARG A 14 12.67 5.33 6.90
C ARG A 14 12.18 6.78 6.85
N THR A 15 12.55 7.51 5.81
CA THR A 15 12.10 8.90 5.60
C THR A 15 10.61 9.01 5.29
N ASP A 16 9.94 7.89 5.03
CA ASP A 16 8.50 7.87 4.80
C ASP A 16 7.69 7.87 6.11
N ILE A 17 8.31 7.54 7.24
CA ILE A 17 7.60 7.35 8.52
C ILE A 17 6.77 8.56 8.93
N PRO A 18 7.24 9.82 8.82
CA PRO A 18 6.41 10.97 9.15
C PRO A 18 5.08 11.01 8.42
N ARG A 19 5.06 10.59 7.16
CA ARG A 19 3.82 10.53 6.37
C ARG A 19 2.91 9.41 6.88
N PHE A 20 3.47 8.24 7.23
CA PHE A 20 2.69 7.15 7.81
C PHE A 20 1.99 7.57 9.09
N VAL A 21 2.71 8.28 9.97
CA VAL A 21 2.13 8.78 11.22
C VAL A 21 0.98 9.73 10.93
N ARG A 22 1.17 10.67 10.01
CA ARG A 22 0.14 11.64 9.65
C ARG A 22 -1.10 10.95 9.08
N TRP A 23 -0.90 10.02 8.14
CA TRP A 23 -2.01 9.32 7.51
C TRP A 23 -2.78 8.43 8.48
N MET A 24 -2.06 7.69 9.32
CA MET A 24 -2.69 6.73 10.23
C MET A 24 -3.39 7.40 11.40
N ASN A 25 -3.16 8.69 11.62
CA ASN A 25 -3.85 9.48 12.63
C ASN A 25 -4.92 10.40 12.03
N ASP A 26 -5.15 10.36 10.73
CA ASP A 26 -6.20 11.11 10.06
C ASP A 26 -7.47 10.27 9.99
N PRO A 27 -8.56 10.66 10.69
CA PRO A 27 -9.78 9.86 10.71
C PRO A 27 -10.40 9.62 9.34
N GLU A 28 -10.24 10.57 8.40
CA GLU A 28 -10.75 10.39 7.05
C GLU A 28 -9.99 9.30 6.30
N VAL A 29 -8.69 9.16 6.56
CA VAL A 29 -7.87 8.12 5.95
C VAL A 29 -8.18 6.76 6.57
N THR A 30 -8.33 6.71 7.91
CA THR A 30 -8.43 5.45 8.63
C THR A 30 -9.86 4.94 8.81
N GLN A 31 -10.88 5.69 8.37
CA GLN A 31 -12.28 5.35 8.61
C GLN A 31 -12.67 3.95 8.09
N TYR A 32 -12.00 3.45 7.08
CA TYR A 32 -12.27 2.14 6.49
C TYR A 32 -11.20 1.10 6.84
N LEU A 33 -10.30 1.40 7.77
CA LEU A 33 -9.26 0.50 8.23
C LEU A 33 -9.58 -0.01 9.64
N LEU A 34 -8.96 -1.12 10.02
CA LEU A 34 -9.13 -1.69 11.36
C LEU A 34 -8.23 -1.00 12.40
N ILE A 35 -8.04 0.30 12.26
CA ILE A 35 -7.23 1.11 13.17
C ILE A 35 -8.16 1.99 13.98
N SER A 36 -8.19 1.79 15.29
CA SER A 36 -9.09 2.51 16.18
C SER A 36 -8.37 3.38 17.20
N SER A 37 -7.05 3.33 17.26
CA SER A 37 -6.26 4.05 18.25
C SER A 37 -5.23 4.95 17.58
N PRO A 38 -4.89 6.08 18.21
CA PRO A 38 -3.80 6.93 17.72
C PRO A 38 -2.48 6.16 17.67
N LEU A 39 -1.67 6.43 16.65
CA LEU A 39 -0.37 5.80 16.48
C LEU A 39 0.73 6.84 16.66
N SER A 40 1.75 6.50 17.44
CA SER A 40 2.91 7.37 17.65
C SER A 40 3.94 7.15 16.56
N PHE A 41 4.89 8.11 16.45
CA PHE A 41 6.04 7.94 15.58
C PHE A 41 6.83 6.68 15.96
N ALA A 42 7.02 6.43 17.26
CA ALA A 42 7.75 5.25 17.72
C ALA A 42 7.06 3.94 17.32
N MET A 43 5.72 3.91 17.33
CA MET A 43 4.96 2.73 16.89
C MET A 43 5.13 2.47 15.40
N GLU A 44 5.09 3.53 14.58
CA GLU A 44 5.31 3.40 13.14
C GLU A 44 6.75 3.03 12.82
N GLU A 45 7.70 3.53 13.60
CA GLU A 45 9.10 3.17 13.45
C GLU A 45 9.33 1.69 13.76
N LYS A 46 8.69 1.17 14.82
CA LYS A 46 8.73 -0.24 15.14
C LYS A 46 8.11 -1.09 14.03
N TRP A 47 6.96 -0.66 13.52
CA TRP A 47 6.30 -1.34 12.41
C TRP A 47 7.21 -1.39 11.19
N PHE A 48 7.88 -0.27 10.88
CA PHE A 48 8.84 -0.21 9.77
C PHE A 48 9.98 -1.22 9.97
N ASP A 49 10.55 -1.28 11.18
CA ASP A 49 11.62 -2.22 11.47
C ASP A 49 11.15 -3.67 11.30
N GLU A 50 9.93 -3.98 11.67
CA GLU A 50 9.34 -5.30 11.46
C GLU A 50 9.22 -5.63 9.97
N GLN A 51 8.88 -4.65 9.13
CA GLN A 51 8.81 -4.86 7.69
C GLN A 51 10.19 -5.15 7.09
N LEU A 52 11.24 -4.54 7.61
CA LEU A 52 12.60 -4.79 7.13
C LEU A 52 13.04 -6.24 7.36
N GLN A 53 12.51 -6.89 8.37
CA GLN A 53 12.87 -8.26 8.71
C GLN A 53 12.10 -9.29 7.89
N ARG A 54 11.04 -8.88 7.22
CA ARG A 54 10.21 -9.78 6.44
C ARG A 54 10.83 -10.00 5.05
N PRO A 55 11.06 -11.26 4.65
CA PRO A 55 11.55 -11.52 3.28
C PRO A 55 10.51 -11.04 2.25
N PRO A 56 10.95 -10.39 1.16
CA PRO A 56 10.00 -9.86 0.15
C PRO A 56 9.07 -10.91 -0.45
N HIS A 57 9.49 -12.16 -0.55
CA HIS A 57 8.65 -13.22 -1.10
C HIS A 57 7.51 -13.64 -0.17
N GLN A 58 7.51 -13.20 1.09
CA GLN A 58 6.43 -13.48 2.04
C GLN A 58 5.43 -12.34 2.12
N GLY A 59 5.63 -11.31 1.34
CA GLY A 59 4.81 -10.13 1.31
C GLY A 59 5.65 -8.88 1.51
N GLN A 60 5.29 -7.82 0.81
CA GLN A 60 6.04 -6.58 0.88
C GLN A 60 5.08 -5.39 0.77
N ILE A 61 5.33 -4.38 1.59
CA ILE A 61 4.64 -3.10 1.50
C ILE A 61 5.49 -2.18 0.62
N LEU A 62 4.86 -1.55 -0.34
CA LEU A 62 5.50 -0.63 -1.28
C LEU A 62 4.89 0.76 -1.18
N ALA A 63 5.70 1.78 -1.37
CA ALA A 63 5.23 3.15 -1.43
C ALA A 63 4.71 3.46 -2.82
N ILE A 64 3.57 4.14 -2.89
CA ILE A 64 2.97 4.60 -4.15
C ILE A 64 3.42 6.04 -4.37
N GLU A 65 4.12 6.28 -5.48
CA GLU A 65 4.51 7.63 -5.88
C GLU A 65 3.90 7.97 -7.23
N VAL A 66 3.45 9.21 -7.37
CA VAL A 66 2.94 9.74 -8.63
C VAL A 66 3.80 10.91 -9.07
N GLN A 67 3.95 11.07 -10.38
CA GLN A 67 4.73 12.16 -10.96
C GLN A 67 3.85 13.40 -11.05
N GLN A 68 4.34 14.50 -10.47
CA GLN A 68 3.67 15.79 -10.55
C GLN A 68 4.74 16.86 -10.70
N ALA A 69 4.65 17.64 -11.78
CA ALA A 69 5.56 18.76 -12.04
C ALA A 69 7.04 18.38 -11.90
N ASN A 70 7.46 17.28 -12.52
CA ASN A 70 8.83 16.75 -12.52
C ASN A 70 9.30 16.19 -11.17
N GLU A 71 8.41 16.05 -10.21
CA GLU A 71 8.73 15.45 -8.92
C GLU A 71 7.88 14.19 -8.67
N TRP A 72 8.44 13.28 -7.88
CA TRP A 72 7.71 12.13 -7.41
C TRP A 72 7.14 12.40 -6.02
N VAL A 73 5.83 12.26 -5.88
CA VAL A 73 5.12 12.53 -4.63
C VAL A 73 4.61 11.23 -4.05
N HIS A 74 4.97 10.95 -2.80
CA HIS A 74 4.50 9.77 -2.08
C HIS A 74 3.07 10.02 -1.61
N ILE A 75 2.11 9.25 -2.14
CA ILE A 75 0.69 9.47 -1.85
C ILE A 75 0.04 8.34 -1.04
N GLY A 76 0.68 7.20 -0.93
CA GLY A 76 0.10 6.08 -0.21
C GLY A 76 1.00 4.87 -0.20
N ASN A 77 0.46 3.76 0.27
CA ASN A 77 1.15 2.48 0.33
C ASN A 77 0.25 1.37 -0.19
N THR A 78 0.86 0.35 -0.74
CA THR A 78 0.16 -0.85 -1.18
C THR A 78 1.04 -2.06 -0.92
N GLY A 79 0.45 -3.24 -0.89
CA GLY A 79 1.25 -4.43 -0.68
C GLY A 79 0.45 -5.71 -0.80
N LEU A 80 1.20 -6.80 -0.77
CA LEU A 80 0.66 -8.14 -0.66
C LEU A 80 1.02 -8.68 0.71
N HIS A 81 0.04 -9.27 1.38
CA HIS A 81 0.17 -9.83 2.72
C HIS A 81 -0.16 -11.30 2.70
N ASP A 82 0.27 -12.01 3.74
CA ASP A 82 -0.07 -13.41 3.94
C ASP A 82 0.16 -14.25 2.68
N VAL A 83 1.34 -14.06 2.07
CA VAL A 83 1.72 -14.79 0.86
C VAL A 83 1.91 -16.26 1.21
N ASP A 84 1.11 -17.12 0.58
CA ASP A 84 1.18 -18.56 0.72
C ASP A 84 1.73 -19.14 -0.60
N LEU A 85 2.99 -19.56 -0.58
CA LEU A 85 3.65 -20.04 -1.77
C LEU A 85 3.22 -21.45 -2.17
N VAL A 86 2.67 -22.23 -1.23
CA VAL A 86 2.13 -23.57 -1.51
C VAL A 86 0.83 -23.46 -2.30
N ASN A 87 -0.10 -22.66 -1.82
CA ASN A 87 -1.39 -22.42 -2.47
C ASN A 87 -1.33 -21.29 -3.50
N ARG A 88 -0.23 -20.57 -3.57
CA ARG A 88 0.01 -19.44 -4.48
C ARG A 88 -1.05 -18.37 -4.35
N THR A 89 -1.31 -17.96 -3.11
CA THR A 89 -2.30 -16.94 -2.78
C THR A 89 -1.68 -15.80 -1.99
N ALA A 90 -2.30 -14.64 -2.02
CA ALA A 90 -1.93 -13.49 -1.19
C ALA A 90 -3.11 -12.58 -1.00
N GLU A 91 -3.06 -11.77 0.06
CA GLU A 91 -4.03 -10.71 0.31
C GLU A 91 -3.46 -9.38 -0.15
N PHE A 92 -4.27 -8.61 -0.89
CA PHE A 92 -3.91 -7.29 -1.38
C PHE A 92 -4.44 -6.22 -0.43
N GLY A 93 -3.62 -5.20 -0.17
CA GLY A 93 -4.01 -4.04 0.61
C GLY A 93 -3.54 -2.75 -0.03
N ILE A 94 -4.27 -1.66 0.18
CA ILE A 94 -3.92 -0.34 -0.35
C ILE A 94 -4.49 0.76 0.55
N VAL A 95 -3.70 1.82 0.72
CA VAL A 95 -4.10 3.06 1.40
C VAL A 95 -3.58 4.22 0.58
N ILE A 96 -4.46 5.12 0.15
CA ILE A 96 -4.05 6.41 -0.39
C ILE A 96 -4.19 7.41 0.75
N GLY A 97 -3.06 7.84 1.31
CA GLY A 97 -3.02 8.71 2.48
C GLY A 97 -3.16 10.20 2.16
N GLU A 98 -2.73 10.61 0.96
CA GLU A 98 -2.85 12.00 0.53
C GLU A 98 -4.23 12.24 -0.08
N LYS A 99 -5.11 12.92 0.66
CA LYS A 99 -6.52 13.09 0.28
C LYS A 99 -6.71 13.87 -1.02
N ASP A 100 -5.77 14.75 -1.38
CA ASP A 100 -5.83 15.51 -2.62
C ASP A 100 -5.71 14.63 -3.87
N TYR A 101 -5.26 13.40 -3.69
CA TYR A 101 -5.09 12.42 -4.78
C TYR A 101 -6.21 11.40 -4.84
N TRP A 102 -7.21 11.53 -3.99
CA TRP A 102 -8.38 10.66 -4.03
C TRP A 102 -9.25 10.92 -5.27
N ASN A 103 -9.92 9.87 -5.74
CA ASN A 103 -10.87 9.94 -6.86
C ASN A 103 -10.24 10.38 -8.19
N LYS A 104 -8.94 10.10 -8.36
CA LYS A 104 -8.20 10.43 -9.60
C LYS A 104 -7.68 9.19 -10.31
N GLY A 105 -8.08 8.00 -9.86
CA GLY A 105 -7.68 6.75 -10.50
C GLY A 105 -6.33 6.19 -10.08
N TYR A 106 -5.62 6.83 -9.16
CA TYR A 106 -4.30 6.35 -8.74
C TYR A 106 -4.36 5.04 -7.99
N GLY A 107 -5.36 4.86 -7.12
CA GLY A 107 -5.56 3.60 -6.42
C GLY A 107 -5.79 2.44 -7.38
N LYS A 108 -6.57 2.68 -8.43
CA LYS A 108 -6.83 1.68 -9.46
C LYS A 108 -5.57 1.34 -10.25
N GLN A 109 -4.77 2.33 -10.60
CA GLN A 109 -3.51 2.11 -11.30
C GLN A 109 -2.52 1.34 -10.43
N ALA A 110 -2.39 1.71 -9.15
CA ALA A 110 -1.52 0.99 -8.22
C ALA A 110 -1.97 -0.45 -8.03
N THR A 111 -3.28 -0.68 -7.95
CA THR A 111 -3.85 -2.02 -7.85
C THR A 111 -3.45 -2.87 -9.04
N ARG A 112 -3.58 -2.34 -10.26
CA ARG A 112 -3.20 -3.06 -11.48
C ARG A 112 -1.73 -3.43 -11.48
N LEU A 113 -0.86 -2.51 -11.07
CA LEU A 113 0.57 -2.77 -11.00
C LEU A 113 0.90 -3.87 -10.01
N MET A 114 0.26 -3.84 -8.83
CA MET A 114 0.49 -4.87 -7.81
C MET A 114 -0.03 -6.24 -8.23
N LEU A 115 -1.21 -6.29 -8.83
CA LEU A 115 -1.77 -7.56 -9.31
C LEU A 115 -0.88 -8.18 -10.39
N LYS A 116 -0.41 -7.35 -11.31
CA LYS A 116 0.50 -7.81 -12.35
C LYS A 116 1.79 -8.36 -11.75
N HIS A 117 2.36 -7.65 -10.78
CA HIS A 117 3.56 -8.10 -10.07
C HIS A 117 3.33 -9.44 -9.37
N GLY A 118 2.21 -9.58 -8.68
CA GLY A 118 1.87 -10.81 -7.97
C GLY A 118 1.72 -12.00 -8.90
N PHE A 119 1.00 -11.84 -10.00
CA PHE A 119 0.76 -12.94 -10.94
C PHE A 119 1.99 -13.25 -11.77
N GLU A 120 2.71 -12.25 -12.25
CA GLU A 120 3.83 -12.48 -13.19
C GLU A 120 5.17 -12.74 -12.51
N HIS A 121 5.45 -12.04 -11.40
CA HIS A 121 6.77 -12.13 -10.76
C HIS A 121 6.78 -13.02 -9.52
N LEU A 122 5.67 -13.09 -8.78
CA LEU A 122 5.56 -13.95 -7.61
C LEU A 122 4.86 -15.27 -7.92
N ASN A 123 4.42 -15.45 -9.16
CA ASN A 123 3.76 -16.66 -9.62
C ASN A 123 2.54 -17.04 -8.78
N LEU A 124 1.80 -16.03 -8.34
CA LEU A 124 0.58 -16.26 -7.57
C LEU A 124 -0.56 -16.70 -8.50
N ASN A 125 -1.45 -17.52 -7.95
CA ASN A 125 -2.62 -18.02 -8.66
C ASN A 125 -3.89 -17.24 -8.29
N ARG A 126 -3.93 -16.71 -7.06
CA ARG A 126 -5.07 -15.97 -6.55
C ARG A 126 -4.62 -14.85 -5.63
N ILE A 127 -5.16 -13.66 -5.87
CA ILE A 127 -4.97 -12.50 -4.99
C ILE A 127 -6.36 -12.04 -4.59
N TYR A 128 -6.59 -11.90 -3.29
CA TYR A 128 -7.89 -11.49 -2.77
C TYR A 128 -7.75 -10.20 -1.95
N LEU A 129 -8.87 -9.54 -1.74
CA LEU A 129 -8.96 -8.23 -1.10
C LEU A 129 -10.13 -8.22 -0.14
N ASP A 130 -9.86 -7.86 1.12
CA ASP A 130 -10.91 -7.61 2.10
C ASP A 130 -11.26 -6.14 2.08
N VAL A 131 -12.54 -5.82 1.84
CA VAL A 131 -13.05 -4.45 1.89
C VAL A 131 -14.32 -4.42 2.72
N PHE A 132 -14.54 -3.29 3.42
CA PHE A 132 -15.82 -3.06 4.06
C PHE A 132 -16.86 -2.66 3.00
N GLU A 133 -18.08 -3.16 3.13
CA GLU A 133 -19.17 -2.85 2.20
C GLU A 133 -19.40 -1.34 2.06
N THR A 134 -19.09 -0.58 3.12
CA THR A 134 -19.26 0.87 3.13
C THR A 134 -18.09 1.63 2.53
N ASN A 135 -17.12 0.94 1.94
CA ASN A 135 -15.93 1.57 1.35
C ASN A 135 -16.04 1.59 -0.17
N PRO A 136 -16.69 2.61 -0.76
CA PRO A 136 -16.88 2.65 -2.21
C PRO A 136 -15.57 2.82 -2.98
N ARG A 137 -14.54 3.45 -2.39
CA ARG A 137 -13.26 3.65 -3.05
C ARG A 137 -12.52 2.35 -3.30
N ALA A 138 -12.59 1.42 -2.35
CA ALA A 138 -11.93 0.13 -2.48
C ALA A 138 -12.68 -0.82 -3.40
N MET A 139 -13.97 -0.59 -3.60
CA MET A 139 -14.82 -1.44 -4.43
C MET A 139 -14.87 -1.01 -5.90
N GLN A 140 -14.31 0.13 -6.24
CA GLN A 140 -14.30 0.65 -7.60
C GLN A 140 -13.17 0.09 -8.46
#